data_70095a762a3136a54ac44caf16c9010f
#
_entry.id   70095a762a3136a54ac44caf16c9010f
#
_cell.length_a   1.000
_cell.length_b   1.000
_cell.length_c   1.000
_cell.angle_alpha   90.00
_cell.angle_beta   90.00
_cell.angle_gamma   90.00
#
_symmetry.space_group_name_H-M   'P 1'
#
loop_
_entity.id
_entity.type
_entity.pdbx_description
1 polymer ?
#
loop_
_entity_poly.entity_id
_entity_poly.type
_entity_poly.pdbx_seq_one_letter_code
_entity_poly.pdbx_strand_id
1 'polypeptide(L)'
;MARLQLFEWEDQPWLPRVLRDYLTDHLFLYLSSDEAGTLHSAIAGILKPALDRLRTDRIVDLCSGGGGPLLAVQRHLQSDMQFTARVTLTDLYPNVAAFQRAVVSSNGSVQACFEAVSAFDVPVHLSGLRTLFTAFHHFRPPDARRVLQDAVSKGQGIAVLEPFERSFGMAISLGWAGIIRGLALTPKLGPMTPGRFALTYLLPVAPAVVAWDGVVSSLRSYTVEELRGLAASVTADHFTWEAGQTPVDIRGGTIQLTYLVGLPAVPPAL
;
A
#
# COMPACT_ATOMS: atom_id res chain seq x y z
N MET A 1 7.23 12.16 -17.94
CA MET A 1 5.98 11.68 -18.59
C MET A 1 4.80 12.23 -17.82
N ALA A 2 3.72 12.68 -18.49
CA ALA A 2 2.50 13.14 -17.80
C ALA A 2 1.82 11.97 -17.08
N ARG A 3 1.16 12.27 -15.96
CA ARG A 3 0.37 11.29 -15.20
C ARG A 3 -0.91 10.96 -15.97
N LEU A 4 -1.14 9.69 -16.24
CA LEU A 4 -2.31 9.20 -16.97
C LEU A 4 -3.29 8.54 -15.99
N GLN A 5 -4.48 9.11 -15.88
CA GLN A 5 -5.53 8.59 -15.00
C GLN A 5 -6.44 7.62 -15.77
N LEU A 6 -5.88 6.46 -16.16
CA LEU A 6 -6.67 5.36 -16.71
C LEU A 6 -7.42 4.67 -15.56
N PHE A 7 -8.42 3.84 -15.84
CA PHE A 7 -9.12 3.09 -14.80
C PHE A 7 -8.32 1.86 -14.34
N GLU A 8 -8.41 1.52 -13.08
CA GLU A 8 -8.01 0.21 -12.55
C GLU A 8 -9.27 -0.59 -12.21
N TRP A 9 -9.19 -1.90 -12.39
CA TRP A 9 -10.30 -2.78 -12.05
C TRP A 9 -10.61 -2.74 -10.57
N GLU A 10 -9.57 -2.65 -9.74
CA GLU A 10 -9.71 -2.60 -8.30
C GLU A 10 -10.47 -1.37 -7.80
N ASP A 11 -10.44 -0.24 -8.52
CA ASP A 11 -11.23 0.95 -8.22
C ASP A 11 -12.73 0.76 -8.45
N GLN A 12 -13.14 -0.24 -9.25
CA GLN A 12 -14.51 -0.33 -9.71
C GLN A 12 -15.41 -0.93 -8.63
N PRO A 13 -16.45 -0.21 -8.16
CA PRO A 13 -17.34 -0.72 -7.10
C PRO A 13 -18.12 -1.98 -7.53
N TRP A 14 -18.31 -2.18 -8.83
CA TRP A 14 -18.99 -3.34 -9.41
C TRP A 14 -18.07 -4.54 -9.65
N LEU A 15 -16.75 -4.43 -9.41
CA LEU A 15 -15.82 -5.55 -9.58
C LEU A 15 -16.26 -6.72 -8.67
N PRO A 16 -16.48 -7.93 -9.23
CA PRO A 16 -16.83 -9.09 -8.42
C PRO A 16 -15.82 -9.34 -7.32
N ARG A 17 -16.30 -9.58 -6.09
CA ARG A 17 -15.46 -9.76 -4.91
C ARG A 17 -14.38 -10.82 -5.12
N VAL A 18 -14.69 -11.91 -5.81
CA VAL A 18 -13.73 -12.99 -6.11
C VAL A 18 -12.51 -12.50 -6.90
N LEU A 19 -12.70 -11.54 -7.81
CA LEU A 19 -11.59 -10.92 -8.56
C LEU A 19 -10.85 -9.90 -7.72
N ARG A 20 -11.55 -9.09 -6.92
CA ARG A 20 -10.93 -8.13 -6.00
C ARG A 20 -10.05 -8.86 -4.97
N ASP A 21 -10.59 -9.90 -4.32
CA ASP A 21 -9.83 -10.70 -3.36
C ASP A 21 -8.63 -11.39 -4.04
N TYR A 22 -8.77 -11.80 -5.32
CA TYR A 22 -7.65 -12.36 -6.09
C TYR A 22 -6.54 -11.33 -6.32
N LEU A 23 -6.89 -10.09 -6.70
CA LEU A 23 -5.92 -9.01 -6.92
C LEU A 23 -5.17 -8.67 -5.63
N THR A 24 -5.90 -8.46 -4.54
CA THR A 24 -5.31 -8.11 -3.24
C THR A 24 -4.45 -9.24 -2.67
N ASP A 25 -4.90 -10.51 -2.78
CA ASP A 25 -4.11 -11.68 -2.36
C ASP A 25 -2.84 -11.84 -3.22
N HIS A 26 -2.94 -11.57 -4.54
CA HIS A 26 -1.79 -11.64 -5.44
C HIS A 26 -0.74 -10.58 -5.10
N LEU A 27 -1.17 -9.34 -4.92
CA LEU A 27 -0.29 -8.22 -4.55
C LEU A 27 0.37 -8.47 -3.18
N PHE A 28 -0.43 -8.93 -2.20
CA PHE A 28 0.08 -9.33 -0.89
C PHE A 28 1.18 -10.39 -0.99
N LEU A 29 0.93 -11.48 -1.73
CA LEU A 29 1.89 -12.57 -1.87
C LEU A 29 3.20 -12.08 -2.50
N TYR A 30 3.12 -11.24 -3.53
CA TYR A 30 4.28 -10.68 -4.19
C TYR A 30 5.08 -9.75 -3.26
N LEU A 31 4.42 -8.76 -2.66
CA LEU A 31 5.06 -7.75 -1.81
C LEU A 31 5.56 -8.30 -0.47
N SER A 32 5.02 -9.46 -0.02
CA SER A 32 5.45 -10.12 1.23
C SER A 32 6.49 -11.21 1.02
N SER A 33 6.85 -11.50 -0.24
CA SER A 33 7.80 -12.57 -0.58
C SER A 33 9.25 -12.10 -0.54
N ASP A 34 10.18 -13.05 -0.55
CA ASP A 34 11.62 -12.79 -0.69
C ASP A 34 11.97 -12.10 -2.01
N GLU A 35 11.07 -12.13 -3.00
CA GLU A 35 11.23 -11.40 -4.27
C GLU A 35 11.18 -9.89 -4.07
N ALA A 36 10.59 -9.40 -2.97
CA ALA A 36 10.58 -7.99 -2.59
C ALA A 36 11.97 -7.48 -2.14
N GLY A 37 12.94 -8.37 -1.90
CA GLY A 37 14.34 -8.01 -1.63
C GLY A 37 14.49 -7.05 -0.45
N THR A 38 15.10 -5.88 -0.71
CA THR A 38 15.34 -4.86 0.32
C THR A 38 14.15 -3.91 0.56
N LEU A 39 13.00 -4.14 -0.08
CA LEU A 39 11.82 -3.26 0.05
C LEU A 39 11.37 -3.10 1.50
N HIS A 40 11.31 -4.20 2.26
CA HIS A 40 10.82 -4.17 3.64
C HIS A 40 11.76 -3.38 4.55
N SER A 41 13.08 -3.50 4.38
CA SER A 41 14.08 -2.75 5.15
C SER A 41 14.06 -1.26 4.79
N ALA A 42 13.89 -0.92 3.51
CA ALA A 42 13.77 0.46 3.06
C ALA A 42 12.52 1.13 3.64
N ILE A 43 11.36 0.44 3.59
CA ILE A 43 10.12 0.92 4.20
C ILE A 43 10.29 1.09 5.72
N ALA A 44 10.85 0.10 6.41
CA ALA A 44 11.11 0.19 7.85
C ALA A 44 12.01 1.37 8.20
N GLY A 45 13.04 1.63 7.38
CA GLY A 45 13.94 2.78 7.52
C GLY A 45 13.24 4.14 7.39
N ILE A 46 12.16 4.21 6.61
CA ILE A 46 11.32 5.43 6.47
C ILE A 46 10.34 5.54 7.64
N LEU A 47 9.69 4.43 8.03
CA LEU A 47 8.65 4.46 9.06
C LEU A 47 9.20 4.61 10.49
N LYS A 48 10.34 3.99 10.80
CA LYS A 48 10.88 4.00 12.16
C LYS A 48 11.17 5.43 12.69
N PRO A 49 11.87 6.31 11.96
CA PRO A 49 12.06 7.70 12.40
C PRO A 49 10.74 8.47 12.57
N ALA A 50 9.74 8.19 11.71
CA ALA A 50 8.43 8.82 11.82
C ALA A 50 7.69 8.38 13.10
N LEU A 51 7.71 7.07 13.41
CA LEU A 51 7.12 6.50 14.63
C LEU A 51 7.82 7.05 15.90
N ASP A 52 9.16 7.15 15.88
CA ASP A 52 9.93 7.74 16.99
C ASP A 52 9.56 9.19 17.24
N ARG A 53 9.47 9.98 16.16
CA ARG A 53 9.12 11.40 16.26
C ARG A 53 7.68 11.59 16.78
N LEU A 54 6.76 10.72 16.38
CA LEU A 54 5.38 10.70 16.89
C LEU A 54 5.25 10.10 18.29
N ARG A 55 6.31 9.47 18.81
CA ARG A 55 6.32 8.73 20.09
C ARG A 55 5.21 7.69 20.15
N THR A 56 4.95 7.00 19.06
CA THR A 56 3.91 5.98 18.94
C THR A 56 4.45 4.69 18.36
N ASP A 57 3.88 3.58 18.76
CA ASP A 57 4.10 2.26 18.18
C ASP A 57 2.94 1.82 17.28
N ARG A 58 1.94 2.72 17.06
CA ARG A 58 0.73 2.40 16.31
C ARG A 58 0.85 2.84 14.86
N ILE A 59 0.49 1.91 13.98
CA ILE A 59 0.34 2.14 12.54
C ILE A 59 -1.13 1.86 12.19
N VAL A 60 -1.75 2.77 11.45
CA VAL A 60 -3.06 2.58 10.84
C VAL A 60 -2.87 2.50 9.34
N ASP A 61 -2.96 1.30 8.79
CA ASP A 61 -2.78 1.07 7.37
C ASP A 61 -4.09 1.29 6.62
N LEU A 62 -4.07 2.23 5.70
CA LEU A 62 -5.21 2.62 4.88
C LEU A 62 -5.12 1.95 3.51
N CYS A 63 -6.25 1.51 2.97
CA CYS A 63 -6.31 0.78 1.71
C CYS A 63 -5.42 -0.48 1.75
N SER A 64 -5.52 -1.23 2.85
CA SER A 64 -4.61 -2.36 3.14
C SER A 64 -4.77 -3.54 2.17
N GLY A 65 -5.88 -3.65 1.44
CA GLY A 65 -6.12 -4.76 0.52
C GLY A 65 -5.98 -6.12 1.19
N GLY A 66 -4.93 -6.87 0.85
CA GLY A 66 -4.57 -8.15 1.46
C GLY A 66 -3.65 -8.03 2.69
N GLY A 67 -3.31 -6.82 3.15
CA GLY A 67 -2.36 -6.54 4.22
C GLY A 67 -0.99 -6.06 3.72
N GLY A 68 -0.79 -5.99 2.40
CA GLY A 68 0.38 -5.42 1.73
C GLY A 68 1.72 -5.92 2.25
N PRO A 69 2.79 -5.13 2.11
CA PRO A 69 4.10 -5.46 2.64
C PRO A 69 4.20 -5.27 4.16
N LEU A 70 3.19 -4.67 4.80
CA LEU A 70 3.29 -4.18 6.16
C LEU A 70 3.59 -5.27 7.19
N LEU A 71 3.05 -6.47 7.00
CA LEU A 71 3.35 -7.60 7.90
C LEU A 71 4.83 -8.02 7.83
N ALA A 72 5.44 -7.94 6.66
CA ALA A 72 6.86 -8.21 6.49
C ALA A 72 7.71 -7.05 7.05
N VAL A 73 7.29 -5.80 6.83
CA VAL A 73 7.90 -4.60 7.42
C VAL A 73 7.85 -4.64 8.94
N GLN A 74 6.72 -5.05 9.54
CA GLN A 74 6.57 -5.18 10.98
C GLN A 74 7.55 -6.20 11.56
N ARG A 75 7.71 -7.35 10.90
CA ARG A 75 8.72 -8.35 11.31
C ARG A 75 10.12 -7.77 11.25
N HIS A 76 10.45 -7.00 10.21
CA HIS A 76 11.74 -6.34 10.05
C HIS A 76 11.98 -5.27 11.14
N LEU A 77 10.98 -4.44 11.44
CA LEU A 77 11.03 -3.49 12.58
C LEU A 77 11.34 -4.22 13.89
N GLN A 78 10.71 -5.39 14.11
CA GLN A 78 10.91 -6.15 15.34
C GLN A 78 12.26 -6.84 15.41
N SER A 79 12.70 -7.54 14.33
CA SER A 79 13.94 -8.31 14.33
C SER A 79 15.18 -7.43 14.28
N ASP A 80 15.21 -6.44 13.39
CA ASP A 80 16.42 -5.71 13.05
C ASP A 80 16.52 -4.38 13.79
N MET A 81 15.38 -3.76 14.15
CA MET A 81 15.32 -2.48 14.85
C MET A 81 14.82 -2.58 16.29
N GLN A 82 14.49 -3.79 16.75
CA GLN A 82 13.98 -4.06 18.12
C GLN A 82 12.75 -3.20 18.46
N PHE A 83 11.92 -2.93 17.47
CA PHE A 83 10.75 -2.07 17.60
C PHE A 83 9.48 -2.86 17.27
N THR A 84 8.59 -3.01 18.26
CA THR A 84 7.30 -3.71 18.09
C THR A 84 6.22 -2.72 17.69
N ALA A 85 5.90 -2.66 16.39
CA ALA A 85 4.79 -1.88 15.89
C ALA A 85 3.47 -2.64 16.06
N ARG A 86 2.42 -1.94 16.52
CA ARG A 86 1.04 -2.40 16.51
C ARG A 86 0.33 -1.87 15.27
N VAL A 87 -0.18 -2.76 14.46
CA VAL A 87 -0.77 -2.45 13.16
C VAL A 87 -2.29 -2.63 13.19
N THR A 88 -3.03 -1.68 12.66
CA THR A 88 -4.46 -1.81 12.37
C THR A 88 -4.66 -1.75 10.86
N LEU A 89 -5.13 -2.84 10.26
CA LEU A 89 -5.45 -2.91 8.83
C LEU A 89 -6.85 -2.32 8.60
N THR A 90 -6.98 -1.46 7.59
CA THR A 90 -8.25 -0.83 7.21
C THR A 90 -8.38 -0.74 5.69
N ASP A 91 -9.60 -0.85 5.17
CA ASP A 91 -9.86 -0.74 3.73
C ASP A 91 -11.30 -0.26 3.49
N LEU A 92 -11.56 0.32 2.32
CA LEU A 92 -12.92 0.64 1.88
C LEU A 92 -13.70 -0.63 1.50
N TYR A 93 -12.99 -1.66 1.01
CA TYR A 93 -13.52 -2.97 0.63
C TYR A 93 -12.74 -4.09 1.33
N PRO A 94 -12.88 -4.27 2.66
CA PRO A 94 -12.01 -5.17 3.42
C PRO A 94 -12.00 -6.60 2.88
N ASN A 95 -10.81 -7.13 2.58
CA ASN A 95 -10.61 -8.55 2.34
C ASN A 95 -10.61 -9.29 3.69
N VAL A 96 -11.82 -9.64 4.15
CA VAL A 96 -12.04 -10.22 5.48
C VAL A 96 -11.19 -11.47 5.72
N ALA A 97 -11.06 -12.33 4.71
CA ALA A 97 -10.28 -13.57 4.83
C ALA A 97 -8.79 -13.27 4.99
N ALA A 98 -8.24 -12.30 4.24
CA ALA A 98 -6.86 -11.87 4.36
C ALA A 98 -6.61 -11.23 5.73
N PHE A 99 -7.49 -10.34 6.17
CA PHE A 99 -7.41 -9.68 7.47
C PHE A 99 -7.43 -10.68 8.63
N GLN A 100 -8.33 -11.69 8.59
CA GLN A 100 -8.37 -12.75 9.59
C GLN A 100 -7.07 -13.55 9.62
N ARG A 101 -6.51 -13.91 8.45
CA ARG A 101 -5.20 -14.59 8.38
C ARG A 101 -4.10 -13.74 9.02
N ALA A 102 -4.05 -12.44 8.71
CA ALA A 102 -3.07 -11.51 9.25
C ALA A 102 -3.16 -11.41 10.79
N VAL A 103 -4.37 -11.23 11.33
CA VAL A 103 -4.62 -11.16 12.78
C VAL A 103 -4.17 -12.45 13.48
N VAL A 104 -4.58 -13.61 12.96
CA VAL A 104 -4.23 -14.91 13.56
C VAL A 104 -2.72 -15.16 13.54
N SER A 105 -2.04 -14.79 12.45
CA SER A 105 -0.59 -15.05 12.28
C SER A 105 0.32 -14.08 13.03
N SER A 106 -0.21 -13.02 13.62
CA SER A 106 0.56 -11.89 14.15
C SER A 106 0.87 -11.95 15.65
N ASN A 107 0.41 -12.97 16.36
CA ASN A 107 0.54 -13.06 17.82
C ASN A 107 0.05 -11.79 18.56
N GLY A 108 -1.03 -11.18 18.06
CA GLY A 108 -1.66 -10.02 18.69
C GLY A 108 -1.08 -8.65 18.31
N SER A 109 -0.06 -8.59 17.46
CA SER A 109 0.53 -7.32 17.00
C SER A 109 -0.23 -6.68 15.84
N VAL A 110 -1.14 -7.41 15.18
CA VAL A 110 -2.01 -6.92 14.12
C VAL A 110 -3.47 -7.02 14.54
N GLN A 111 -4.19 -5.94 14.32
CA GLN A 111 -5.63 -5.84 14.41
C GLN A 111 -6.20 -5.49 13.03
N ALA A 112 -7.49 -5.67 12.83
CA ALA A 112 -8.15 -5.32 11.58
C ALA A 112 -9.52 -4.71 11.85
N CYS A 113 -9.86 -3.68 11.07
CA CYS A 113 -11.22 -3.17 11.00
C CYS A 113 -11.92 -3.92 9.86
N PHE A 114 -12.94 -4.70 10.17
CA PHE A 114 -13.69 -5.48 9.20
C PHE A 114 -14.82 -4.67 8.54
N GLU A 115 -15.07 -3.47 9.05
CA GLU A 115 -15.98 -2.50 8.48
C GLU A 115 -15.24 -1.63 7.46
N ALA A 116 -15.97 -1.04 6.51
CA ALA A 116 -15.42 -0.14 5.51
C ALA A 116 -14.86 1.14 6.17
N VAL A 117 -13.60 1.43 5.91
CA VAL A 117 -12.94 2.67 6.35
C VAL A 117 -12.51 3.46 5.12
N SER A 118 -13.02 4.68 5.00
CA SER A 118 -12.62 5.59 3.93
C SER A 118 -11.35 6.34 4.30
N ALA A 119 -10.37 6.37 3.38
CA ALA A 119 -9.17 7.19 3.54
C ALA A 119 -9.46 8.71 3.55
N PHE A 120 -10.65 9.12 3.11
CA PHE A 120 -11.09 10.52 3.14
C PHE A 120 -11.66 10.98 4.47
N ASP A 121 -12.00 10.04 5.35
CA ASP A 121 -12.56 10.31 6.68
C ASP A 121 -12.27 9.13 7.60
N VAL A 122 -11.02 9.04 8.05
CA VAL A 122 -10.57 7.97 8.95
C VAL A 122 -11.11 8.22 10.36
N PRO A 123 -11.82 7.27 10.99
CA PRO A 123 -12.36 7.43 12.33
C PRO A 123 -11.31 7.86 13.36
N VAL A 124 -11.65 8.81 14.23
CA VAL A 124 -10.70 9.41 15.20
C VAL A 124 -10.13 8.43 16.21
N HIS A 125 -10.83 7.32 16.50
CA HIS A 125 -10.35 6.26 17.38
C HIS A 125 -9.21 5.44 16.73
N LEU A 126 -9.06 5.49 15.40
CA LEU A 126 -7.95 4.89 14.67
C LEU A 126 -6.78 5.89 14.64
N SER A 127 -6.01 5.92 15.72
CA SER A 127 -4.90 6.85 15.92
C SER A 127 -3.54 6.17 15.76
N GLY A 128 -2.57 6.89 15.18
CA GLY A 128 -1.20 6.43 14.93
C GLY A 128 -0.62 7.00 13.64
N LEU A 129 0.52 6.49 13.22
CA LEU A 129 1.06 6.80 11.89
C LEU A 129 0.20 6.13 10.83
N ARG A 130 -0.47 6.91 10.00
CA ARG A 130 -1.21 6.38 8.86
C ARG A 130 -0.27 5.99 7.75
N THR A 131 -0.48 4.83 7.16
CA THR A 131 0.31 4.35 6.01
C THR A 131 -0.59 4.08 4.81
N LEU A 132 -0.06 4.34 3.62
CA LEU A 132 -0.62 3.90 2.34
C LEU A 132 0.50 3.25 1.54
N PHE A 133 0.36 1.95 1.30
CA PHE A 133 1.29 1.19 0.46
C PHE A 133 0.64 0.86 -0.87
N THR A 134 1.29 1.26 -1.98
CA THR A 134 0.79 0.95 -3.34
C THR A 134 -0.67 1.33 -3.57
N ALA A 135 -1.14 2.40 -2.94
CA ALA A 135 -2.55 2.78 -2.96
C ALA A 135 -2.77 4.28 -3.26
N PHE A 136 -1.78 5.12 -3.03
CA PHE A 136 -1.96 6.56 -3.17
C PHE A 136 -2.15 6.99 -4.63
N HIS A 137 -1.60 6.24 -5.57
CA HIS A 137 -1.79 6.47 -7.01
C HIS A 137 -3.25 6.28 -7.48
N HIS A 138 -4.09 5.57 -6.74
CA HIS A 138 -5.53 5.44 -7.03
C HIS A 138 -6.25 6.79 -6.93
N PHE A 139 -5.80 7.67 -6.05
CA PHE A 139 -6.43 8.98 -5.85
C PHE A 139 -6.02 9.97 -6.94
N ARG A 140 -6.99 10.70 -7.50
CA ARG A 140 -6.73 11.88 -8.33
C ARG A 140 -6.18 13.00 -7.47
N PRO A 141 -5.45 14.00 -8.03
CA PRO A 141 -4.85 15.06 -7.22
C PRO A 141 -5.79 15.72 -6.21
N PRO A 142 -7.06 16.06 -6.53
CA PRO A 142 -7.98 16.60 -5.53
C PRO A 142 -8.31 15.63 -4.41
N ASP A 143 -8.45 14.33 -4.72
CA ASP A 143 -8.74 13.29 -3.74
C ASP A 143 -7.50 12.93 -2.92
N ALA A 144 -6.32 12.86 -3.54
CA ALA A 144 -5.05 12.70 -2.86
C ALA A 144 -4.83 13.81 -1.82
N ARG A 145 -5.13 15.08 -2.20
CA ARG A 145 -5.11 16.20 -1.26
C ARG A 145 -6.09 16.01 -0.10
N ARG A 146 -7.30 15.49 -0.34
CA ARG A 146 -8.28 15.20 0.74
C ARG A 146 -7.77 14.17 1.72
N VAL A 147 -7.11 13.10 1.24
CA VAL A 147 -6.48 12.10 2.11
C VAL A 147 -5.43 12.73 3.01
N LEU A 148 -4.54 13.56 2.45
CA LEU A 148 -3.52 14.27 3.22
C LEU A 148 -4.16 15.26 4.22
N GLN A 149 -5.19 16.00 3.78
CA GLN A 149 -5.90 16.97 4.63
C GLN A 149 -6.63 16.30 5.80
N ASP A 150 -7.19 15.09 5.62
CA ASP A 150 -7.81 14.35 6.71
C ASP A 150 -6.80 13.97 7.80
N ALA A 151 -5.59 13.53 7.40
CA ALA A 151 -4.52 13.25 8.34
C ALA A 151 -4.11 14.50 9.12
N VAL A 152 -3.89 15.63 8.42
CA VAL A 152 -3.53 16.91 9.01
C VAL A 152 -4.61 17.40 9.97
N SER A 153 -5.88 17.42 9.54
CA SER A 153 -7.02 17.91 10.33
C SER A 153 -7.24 17.11 11.63
N LYS A 154 -6.81 15.85 11.64
CA LYS A 154 -6.89 14.95 12.79
C LYS A 154 -5.57 14.87 13.58
N GLY A 155 -4.55 15.65 13.19
CA GLY A 155 -3.25 15.67 13.86
C GLY A 155 -2.47 14.35 13.78
N GLN A 156 -2.77 13.50 12.77
CA GLN A 156 -2.14 12.20 12.59
C GLN A 156 -1.00 12.27 11.59
N GLY A 157 0.13 11.63 11.88
CA GLY A 157 1.19 11.44 10.89
C GLY A 157 0.70 10.59 9.71
N ILE A 158 1.28 10.81 8.53
CA ILE A 158 0.97 10.03 7.33
C ILE A 158 2.24 9.70 6.54
N ALA A 159 2.34 8.47 6.06
CA ALA A 159 3.41 7.99 5.19
C ALA A 159 2.80 7.31 3.96
N VAL A 160 3.11 7.84 2.79
CA VAL A 160 2.77 7.28 1.48
C VAL A 160 4.01 6.60 0.91
N LEU A 161 3.87 5.37 0.43
CA LEU A 161 4.98 4.53 -0.01
C LEU A 161 4.60 3.82 -1.32
N GLU A 162 5.24 4.24 -2.43
CA GLU A 162 4.93 3.79 -3.79
C GLU A 162 6.17 3.15 -4.44
N PRO A 163 6.21 1.82 -4.57
CA PRO A 163 7.37 1.12 -5.15
C PRO A 163 7.40 1.13 -6.68
N PHE A 164 6.39 1.72 -7.32
CA PHE A 164 6.28 1.75 -8.78
C PHE A 164 6.46 3.18 -9.30
N GLU A 165 7.56 3.41 -10.01
CA GLU A 165 7.81 4.69 -10.65
C GLU A 165 7.01 4.84 -11.95
N ARG A 166 6.72 6.09 -12.32
CA ARG A 166 6.05 6.41 -13.58
C ARG A 166 7.03 6.40 -14.75
N SER A 167 7.20 5.25 -15.38
CA SER A 167 8.00 5.09 -16.60
C SER A 167 7.40 4.07 -17.54
N PHE A 168 7.68 4.19 -18.85
CA PHE A 168 7.25 3.19 -19.83
C PHE A 168 7.91 1.83 -19.57
N GLY A 169 9.16 1.82 -19.13
CA GLY A 169 9.87 0.60 -18.78
C GLY A 169 9.20 -0.13 -17.63
N MET A 170 8.83 0.60 -16.56
CA MET A 170 8.11 0.04 -15.42
C MET A 170 6.74 -0.48 -15.84
N ALA A 171 5.96 0.29 -16.62
CA ALA A 171 4.65 -0.14 -17.09
C ALA A 171 4.71 -1.44 -17.89
N ILE A 172 5.64 -1.55 -18.85
CA ILE A 172 5.86 -2.78 -19.64
C ILE A 172 6.28 -3.94 -18.73
N SER A 173 7.20 -3.69 -17.79
CA SER A 173 7.69 -4.70 -16.85
C SER A 173 6.54 -5.24 -15.96
N LEU A 174 5.70 -4.36 -15.43
CA LEU A 174 4.56 -4.75 -14.61
C LEU A 174 3.49 -5.48 -15.42
N GLY A 175 3.27 -5.10 -16.68
CA GLY A 175 2.37 -5.81 -17.58
C GLY A 175 2.80 -7.26 -17.79
N TRP A 176 4.06 -7.50 -18.18
CA TRP A 176 4.59 -8.85 -18.32
C TRP A 176 4.66 -9.61 -16.99
N ALA A 177 5.14 -8.96 -15.94
CA ALA A 177 5.18 -9.56 -14.61
C ALA A 177 3.78 -9.96 -14.11
N GLY A 178 2.76 -9.14 -14.38
CA GLY A 178 1.37 -9.41 -14.02
C GLY A 178 0.84 -10.69 -14.68
N ILE A 179 1.10 -10.89 -15.98
CA ILE A 179 0.73 -12.12 -16.68
C ILE A 179 1.48 -13.33 -16.09
N ILE A 180 2.82 -13.25 -16.05
CA ILE A 180 3.67 -14.38 -15.63
C ILE A 180 3.37 -14.76 -14.18
N ARG A 181 3.34 -13.77 -13.28
CA ARG A 181 3.06 -14.00 -11.86
C ARG A 181 1.60 -14.40 -11.61
N GLY A 182 0.65 -13.80 -12.33
CA GLY A 182 -0.75 -14.19 -12.28
C GLY A 182 -0.95 -15.67 -12.58
N LEU A 183 -0.24 -16.21 -13.57
CA LEU A 183 -0.26 -17.65 -13.87
C LEU A 183 0.50 -18.47 -12.82
N ALA A 184 1.71 -18.04 -12.43
CA ALA A 184 2.60 -18.81 -11.57
C ALA A 184 2.21 -18.81 -10.09
N LEU A 185 1.67 -17.70 -9.57
CA LEU A 185 1.36 -17.56 -8.15
C LEU A 185 -0.06 -17.99 -7.77
N THR A 186 -0.99 -18.08 -8.74
CA THR A 186 -2.37 -18.50 -8.45
C THR A 186 -2.49 -19.77 -7.62
N PRO A 187 -1.68 -20.84 -7.82
CA PRO A 187 -1.75 -22.02 -6.95
C PRO A 187 -1.38 -21.76 -5.49
N LYS A 188 -0.64 -20.67 -5.22
CA LYS A 188 -0.20 -20.28 -3.87
C LYS A 188 -1.19 -19.36 -3.15
N LEU A 189 -2.19 -18.82 -3.85
CA LEU A 189 -3.18 -17.89 -3.27
C LEU A 189 -4.26 -18.58 -2.42
N GLY A 190 -4.13 -19.86 -2.15
CA GLY A 190 -5.09 -20.66 -1.38
C GLY A 190 -5.72 -21.78 -2.23
N PRO A 191 -6.84 -22.38 -1.81
CA PRO A 191 -7.39 -23.53 -2.49
C PRO A 191 -7.77 -23.21 -3.94
N MET A 192 -7.37 -24.09 -4.86
CA MET A 192 -7.70 -23.99 -6.28
C MET A 192 -9.16 -24.41 -6.51
N THR A 193 -10.04 -23.42 -6.56
CA THR A 193 -11.45 -23.65 -6.92
C THR A 193 -11.62 -23.79 -8.44
N PRO A 194 -12.67 -24.47 -8.93
CA PRO A 194 -12.97 -24.55 -10.38
C PRO A 194 -13.06 -23.16 -11.04
N GLY A 195 -13.68 -22.20 -10.36
CA GLY A 195 -13.77 -20.81 -10.88
C GLY A 195 -12.41 -20.13 -10.97
N ARG A 196 -11.54 -20.28 -9.96
CA ARG A 196 -10.18 -19.74 -9.97
C ARG A 196 -9.35 -20.39 -11.09
N PHE A 197 -9.44 -21.71 -11.26
CA PHE A 197 -8.79 -22.41 -12.35
C PHE A 197 -9.25 -21.90 -13.72
N ALA A 198 -10.56 -21.80 -13.91
CA ALA A 198 -11.13 -21.34 -15.18
C ALA A 198 -10.70 -19.89 -15.51
N LEU A 199 -10.77 -18.97 -14.55
CA LEU A 199 -10.41 -17.55 -14.74
C LEU A 199 -8.90 -17.32 -14.86
N THR A 200 -8.08 -18.31 -14.49
CA THR A 200 -6.61 -18.18 -14.59
C THR A 200 -6.08 -18.89 -15.83
N TYR A 201 -6.52 -20.12 -16.09
CA TYR A 201 -5.87 -21.00 -17.08
C TYR A 201 -6.71 -21.26 -18.32
N LEU A 202 -8.05 -21.26 -18.25
CA LEU A 202 -8.92 -21.46 -19.42
C LEU A 202 -9.28 -20.12 -20.08
N LEU A 203 -9.66 -19.15 -19.29
CA LEU A 203 -9.92 -17.78 -19.71
C LEU A 203 -9.04 -16.88 -18.84
N PRO A 204 -7.83 -16.50 -19.26
CA PRO A 204 -6.84 -15.85 -18.38
C PRO A 204 -7.21 -14.40 -18.02
N VAL A 205 -8.46 -14.22 -17.55
CA VAL A 205 -8.99 -12.92 -17.13
C VAL A 205 -8.26 -12.40 -15.89
N ALA A 206 -8.03 -13.27 -14.91
CA ALA A 206 -7.38 -12.85 -13.66
C ALA A 206 -5.92 -12.38 -13.89
N PRO A 207 -5.05 -13.10 -14.60
CA PRO A 207 -3.72 -12.59 -14.98
C PRO A 207 -3.77 -11.31 -15.82
N ALA A 208 -4.74 -11.19 -16.74
CA ALA A 208 -4.89 -9.99 -17.57
C ALA A 208 -5.28 -8.76 -16.75
N VAL A 209 -6.15 -8.93 -15.75
CA VAL A 209 -6.53 -7.87 -14.81
C VAL A 209 -5.32 -7.44 -13.96
N VAL A 210 -4.55 -8.37 -13.41
CA VAL A 210 -3.31 -8.07 -12.67
C VAL A 210 -2.32 -7.29 -13.54
N ALA A 211 -2.15 -7.71 -14.80
CA ALA A 211 -1.25 -7.04 -15.73
C ALA A 211 -1.73 -5.62 -16.07
N TRP A 212 -3.01 -5.44 -16.33
CA TRP A 212 -3.61 -4.14 -16.61
C TRP A 212 -3.45 -3.20 -15.42
N ASP A 213 -3.88 -3.62 -14.22
CA ASP A 213 -3.80 -2.78 -13.04
C ASP A 213 -2.34 -2.43 -12.72
N GLY A 214 -1.39 -3.37 -12.88
CA GLY A 214 0.03 -3.08 -12.73
C GLY A 214 0.56 -2.03 -13.71
N VAL A 215 0.17 -2.10 -14.99
CA VAL A 215 0.52 -1.07 -15.99
C VAL A 215 -0.05 0.29 -15.57
N VAL A 216 -1.33 0.32 -15.21
CA VAL A 216 -2.03 1.56 -14.86
C VAL A 216 -1.48 2.15 -13.58
N SER A 217 -1.16 1.35 -12.56
CA SER A 217 -0.55 1.79 -11.30
C SER A 217 0.76 2.57 -11.57
N SER A 218 1.63 2.04 -12.46
CA SER A 218 2.85 2.78 -12.86
C SER A 218 2.50 4.12 -13.53
N LEU A 219 1.55 4.13 -14.48
CA LEU A 219 1.17 5.34 -15.21
C LEU A 219 0.49 6.40 -14.33
N ARG A 220 -0.14 5.98 -13.22
CA ARG A 220 -0.81 6.83 -12.24
C ARG A 220 0.13 7.30 -11.12
N SER A 221 1.27 6.66 -10.90
CA SER A 221 2.19 6.97 -9.79
C SER A 221 2.59 8.44 -9.80
N TYR A 222 2.64 9.04 -8.62
CA TYR A 222 3.10 10.40 -8.43
C TYR A 222 4.62 10.50 -8.44
N THR A 223 5.16 11.56 -9.03
CA THR A 223 6.58 11.89 -8.88
C THR A 223 6.81 12.59 -7.53
N VAL A 224 8.08 12.67 -7.12
CA VAL A 224 8.47 13.40 -5.89
C VAL A 224 8.02 14.87 -5.96
N GLU A 225 8.14 15.51 -7.13
CA GLU A 225 7.72 16.91 -7.33
C GLU A 225 6.21 17.07 -7.19
N GLU A 226 5.44 16.12 -7.74
CA GLU A 226 3.98 16.12 -7.61
C GLU A 226 3.54 15.88 -6.16
N LEU A 227 4.21 14.96 -5.43
CA LEU A 227 3.97 14.74 -4.01
C LEU A 227 4.28 15.99 -3.17
N ARG A 228 5.40 16.68 -3.46
CA ARG A 228 5.73 17.96 -2.82
C ARG A 228 4.68 19.03 -3.11
N GLY A 229 4.20 19.09 -4.35
CA GLY A 229 3.11 20.00 -4.74
C GLY A 229 1.81 19.70 -4.01
N LEU A 230 1.44 18.43 -3.86
CA LEU A 230 0.28 18.01 -3.08
C LEU A 230 0.43 18.40 -1.60
N ALA A 231 1.57 18.10 -0.98
CA ALA A 231 1.86 18.47 0.40
C ALA A 231 1.78 19.99 0.62
N ALA A 232 2.34 20.79 -0.30
CA ALA A 232 2.27 22.24 -0.23
C ALA A 232 0.85 22.80 -0.42
N SER A 233 -0.05 22.05 -1.05
CA SER A 233 -1.46 22.44 -1.26
C SER A 233 -2.36 22.17 -0.04
N VAL A 234 -1.89 21.42 0.93
CA VAL A 234 -2.62 21.11 2.16
C VAL A 234 -2.43 22.25 3.16
N THR A 235 -3.52 22.68 3.80
CA THR A 235 -3.43 23.67 4.88
C THR A 235 -2.87 23.02 6.13
N ALA A 236 -1.60 23.28 6.46
CA ALA A 236 -0.83 22.50 7.42
C ALA A 236 0.24 23.33 8.15
N ASP A 237 -0.17 24.41 8.83
CA ASP A 237 0.74 25.34 9.52
C ASP A 237 1.65 24.66 10.58
N HIS A 238 1.27 23.46 11.03
CA HIS A 238 1.96 22.69 12.05
C HIS A 238 2.41 21.31 11.58
N PHE A 239 2.62 21.12 10.26
CA PHE A 239 3.14 19.89 9.70
C PHE A 239 4.48 20.09 9.00
N THR A 240 5.32 19.10 9.11
CA THR A 240 6.54 19.01 8.28
C THR A 240 6.37 17.90 7.28
N TRP A 241 6.81 18.14 6.05
CA TRP A 241 6.69 17.22 4.94
C TRP A 241 8.07 16.86 4.40
N GLU A 242 8.28 15.58 4.15
CA GLU A 242 9.46 15.05 3.48
C GLU A 242 8.99 14.17 2.31
N ALA A 243 9.53 14.40 1.12
CA ALA A 243 9.28 13.58 -0.05
C ALA A 243 10.59 13.25 -0.75
N GLY A 244 10.76 11.99 -1.12
CA GLY A 244 11.99 11.49 -1.73
C GLY A 244 11.81 10.18 -2.46
N GLN A 245 12.94 9.65 -2.91
CA GLN A 245 13.06 8.31 -3.48
C GLN A 245 14.24 7.60 -2.84
N THR A 246 14.14 6.29 -2.70
CA THR A 246 15.24 5.43 -2.27
C THR A 246 15.32 4.20 -3.18
N PRO A 247 16.53 3.80 -3.61
CA PRO A 247 16.69 2.59 -4.39
C PRO A 247 16.39 1.36 -3.54
N VAL A 248 15.73 0.40 -4.14
CA VAL A 248 15.33 -0.88 -3.54
C VAL A 248 15.70 -1.99 -4.49
N ASP A 249 16.49 -2.93 -4.03
CA ASP A 249 16.83 -4.12 -4.78
C ASP A 249 15.73 -5.16 -4.63
N ILE A 250 15.16 -5.58 -5.75
CA ILE A 250 14.16 -6.65 -5.84
C ILE A 250 14.70 -7.78 -6.72
N ARG A 251 14.06 -8.93 -6.69
CA ARG A 251 14.40 -9.98 -7.63
C ARG A 251 14.15 -9.52 -9.07
N GLY A 252 15.23 -9.35 -9.81
CA GLY A 252 15.20 -8.91 -11.22
C GLY A 252 15.67 -7.49 -11.46
N GLY A 253 16.12 -6.75 -10.45
CA GLY A 253 16.72 -5.43 -10.63
C GLY A 253 16.50 -4.48 -9.45
N THR A 254 16.83 -3.22 -9.67
CA THR A 254 16.62 -2.15 -8.69
C THR A 254 15.44 -1.29 -9.13
N ILE A 255 14.55 -0.98 -8.22
CA ILE A 255 13.42 -0.04 -8.41
C ILE A 255 13.58 1.17 -7.50
N GLN A 256 12.80 2.22 -7.72
CA GLN A 256 12.75 3.39 -6.84
C GLN A 256 11.49 3.34 -5.97
N LEU A 257 11.67 3.28 -4.66
CA LEU A 257 10.58 3.51 -3.71
C LEU A 257 10.39 5.01 -3.54
N THR A 258 9.29 5.54 -4.08
CA THR A 258 8.89 6.93 -3.89
C THR A 258 8.11 7.05 -2.59
N TYR A 259 8.40 8.08 -1.78
CA TYR A 259 7.72 8.28 -0.51
C TYR A 259 7.35 9.74 -0.25
N LEU A 260 6.29 9.92 0.55
CA LEU A 260 5.92 11.18 1.19
C LEU A 260 5.61 10.90 2.66
N VAL A 261 6.27 11.61 3.56
CA VAL A 261 6.01 11.56 5.00
C VAL A 261 5.59 12.93 5.49
N GLY A 262 4.42 12.99 6.14
CA GLY A 262 3.90 14.18 6.80
C GLY A 262 3.76 13.95 8.30
N LEU A 263 4.34 14.80 9.11
CA LEU A 263 4.32 14.66 10.57
C LEU A 263 3.92 15.98 11.24
N PRO A 264 3.08 15.97 12.28
CA PRO A 264 2.82 17.16 13.08
C PRO A 264 4.11 17.68 13.69
N ALA A 265 4.27 19.00 13.72
CA ALA A 265 5.46 19.66 14.27
C ALA A 265 5.59 19.43 15.78
N VAL A 266 4.45 19.30 16.47
CA VAL A 266 4.37 18.91 17.88
C VAL A 266 3.62 17.56 17.93
N PRO A 267 4.21 16.53 18.57
CA PRO A 267 3.48 15.28 18.75
C PRO A 267 2.15 15.54 19.47
N PRO A 268 1.06 14.79 19.15
CA PRO A 268 -0.17 14.87 19.93
C PRO A 268 0.16 14.59 21.38
N ALA A 269 -0.45 15.33 22.31
CA ALA A 269 -0.35 15.05 23.73
C ALA A 269 -0.82 13.62 24.01
N LEU A 270 -0.02 12.86 24.75
CA LEU A 270 -0.30 11.48 25.16
C LEU A 270 -1.50 11.45 26.14
#